data_a1f64892d647295fb91d81eb34e8a1bf
#
_entry.id   a1f64892d647295fb91d81eb34e8a1bf
#
_cell.length_a   1.000
_cell.length_b   1.000
_cell.length_c   1.000
_cell.angle_alpha   90.00
_cell.angle_beta   90.00
_cell.angle_gamma   90.00
#
_symmetry.space_group_name_H-M   'P 1'
#
loop_
_entity.id
_entity.type
_entity.pdbx_description
1 polymer ?
#
loop_
_entity_poly.entity_id
_entity_poly.type
_entity_poly.pdbx_seq_one_letter_code
_entity_poly.pdbx_strand_id
1 'polypeptide(L)'
;NKKQVVFQSGNYEFYLLAEDYIDIDVEIKKLDKKIEDLSKTLAVSRSRLENEKFIKNAKEELIEKEKQNVIEVENEIELLKQTRDQFSV
;
A
#
# COMPACT_ATOMS: atom_id res chain seq x y z
N ASN A 1 8.35 -10.46 -27.22
CA ASN A 1 9.06 -10.17 -26.10
C ASN A 1 8.35 -10.21 -24.79
N LYS A 2 9.02 -10.68 -23.90
CA LYS A 2 8.45 -10.86 -22.61
C LYS A 2 8.30 -9.61 -21.86
N LYS A 3 7.16 -9.44 -21.29
CA LYS A 3 6.96 -8.36 -20.49
C LYS A 3 7.61 -8.56 -19.22
N GLN A 4 8.46 -7.71 -18.90
CA GLN A 4 9.08 -7.79 -17.63
C GLN A 4 8.38 -6.93 -16.67
N VAL A 5 7.91 -7.55 -15.63
CA VAL A 5 7.31 -6.82 -14.55
C VAL A 5 8.40 -6.55 -13.54
N VAL A 6 8.76 -5.34 -13.35
CA VAL A 6 9.84 -5.00 -12.45
C VAL A 6 9.32 -4.78 -11.08
N PHE A 7 9.72 -5.62 -10.14
CA PHE A 7 9.31 -5.47 -8.77
C PHE A 7 10.40 -4.78 -8.00
N GLN A 8 10.00 -4.11 -6.96
CA GLN A 8 10.94 -3.41 -6.13
C GLN A 8 11.77 -4.35 -5.28
N SER A 9 11.27 -5.53 -5.03
CA SER A 9 12.03 -6.50 -4.26
C SER A 9 13.12 -7.08 -5.12
N GLY A 10 14.07 -7.74 -4.55
CA GLY A 10 15.18 -8.29 -5.28
C GLY A 10 14.99 -9.66 -5.85
N ASN A 11 13.77 -10.11 -6.01
CA ASN A 11 13.51 -11.48 -6.44
C ASN A 11 13.31 -11.61 -7.93
N TYR A 12 14.29 -11.17 -8.67
CA TYR A 12 14.16 -11.13 -10.11
C TYR A 12 14.24 -12.50 -10.78
N GLU A 13 14.97 -13.40 -10.20
CA GLU A 13 15.07 -14.74 -10.76
C GLU A 13 13.74 -15.44 -10.75
N PHE A 14 13.06 -15.30 -9.63
CA PHE A 14 11.74 -15.84 -9.49
C PHE A 14 10.79 -15.26 -10.51
N TYR A 15 10.93 -13.99 -10.72
CA TYR A 15 10.11 -13.26 -11.63
C TYR A 15 10.25 -13.77 -13.06
N LEU A 16 11.45 -14.08 -13.48
CA LEU A 16 11.64 -14.59 -14.82
C LEU A 16 10.92 -15.91 -15.04
N LEU A 17 10.88 -16.74 -14.04
CA LEU A 17 10.20 -18.01 -14.16
C LEU A 17 8.69 -17.84 -14.09
N ALA A 18 8.25 -16.87 -13.35
CA ALA A 18 6.83 -16.65 -13.14
C ALA A 18 6.15 -15.99 -14.31
N GLU A 19 6.91 -15.38 -15.18
CA GLU A 19 6.30 -14.59 -16.22
C GLU A 19 5.33 -15.37 -17.11
N ASP A 20 5.54 -16.66 -17.27
CA ASP A 20 4.65 -17.49 -18.08
C ASP A 20 3.35 -17.82 -17.36
N TYR A 21 3.32 -17.59 -16.07
CA TYR A 21 2.18 -18.00 -15.26
C TYR A 21 1.48 -16.86 -14.55
N ILE A 22 2.05 -15.67 -14.61
CA ILE A 22 1.44 -14.54 -13.97
C ILE A 22 0.20 -14.14 -14.72
N ASP A 23 -0.90 -14.11 -13.99
CA ASP A 23 -2.13 -13.56 -14.50
C ASP A 23 -2.16 -12.11 -14.03
N ILE A 24 -1.90 -11.21 -14.95
CA ILE A 24 -1.79 -9.79 -14.64
C ILE A 24 -3.09 -9.27 -14.03
N ASP A 25 -4.22 -9.74 -14.53
CA ASP A 25 -5.50 -9.29 -13.97
C ASP A 25 -5.65 -9.69 -12.51
N VAL A 26 -5.21 -10.91 -12.17
CA VAL A 26 -5.25 -11.37 -10.80
C VAL A 26 -4.33 -10.53 -9.92
N GLU A 27 -3.13 -10.22 -10.43
CA GLU A 27 -2.18 -9.42 -9.66
C GLU A 27 -2.70 -8.01 -9.43
N ILE A 28 -3.31 -7.42 -10.44
CA ILE A 28 -3.90 -6.10 -10.31
C ILE A 28 -5.02 -6.12 -9.26
N LYS A 29 -5.85 -7.15 -9.28
CA LYS A 29 -6.92 -7.26 -8.31
C LYS A 29 -6.39 -7.39 -6.89
N LYS A 30 -5.30 -8.13 -6.71
CA LYS A 30 -4.68 -8.26 -5.39
C LYS A 30 -4.15 -6.92 -4.92
N LEU A 31 -3.51 -6.17 -5.81
CA LEU A 31 -2.99 -4.86 -5.47
C LEU A 31 -4.11 -3.89 -5.14
N ASP A 32 -5.17 -3.91 -5.94
CA ASP A 32 -6.34 -3.06 -5.70
C ASP A 32 -6.96 -3.37 -4.35
N LYS A 33 -7.04 -4.64 -4.00
CA LYS A 33 -7.59 -5.03 -2.71
C LYS A 33 -6.74 -4.51 -1.56
N LYS A 34 -5.42 -4.63 -1.68
CA LYS A 34 -4.52 -4.10 -0.66
C LYS A 34 -4.64 -2.60 -0.54
N ILE A 35 -4.71 -1.90 -1.67
CA ILE A 35 -4.86 -0.45 -1.67
C ILE A 35 -6.17 -0.07 -0.99
N GLU A 36 -7.23 -0.79 -1.29
CA GLU A 36 -8.51 -0.53 -0.67
C GLU A 36 -8.47 -0.72 0.84
N ASP A 37 -7.90 -1.84 1.28
CA ASP A 37 -7.82 -2.14 2.70
C ASP A 37 -6.96 -1.10 3.44
N LEU A 38 -5.84 -0.72 2.85
CA LEU A 38 -4.99 0.29 3.45
C LEU A 38 -5.65 1.66 3.45
N SER A 39 -6.42 1.96 2.41
CA SER A 39 -7.16 3.22 2.34
C SER A 39 -8.19 3.30 3.44
N LYS A 40 -8.85 2.20 3.77
CA LYS A 40 -9.79 2.18 4.87
C LYS A 40 -9.09 2.40 6.20
N THR A 41 -7.95 1.75 6.39
CA THR A 41 -7.15 1.94 7.60
C THR A 41 -6.71 3.39 7.72
N LEU A 42 -6.29 3.97 6.60
CA LEU A 42 -5.85 5.36 6.58
C LEU A 42 -7.01 6.29 6.97
N ALA A 43 -8.19 6.03 6.44
CA ALA A 43 -9.36 6.86 6.77
C ALA A 43 -9.66 6.82 8.26
N VAL A 44 -9.55 5.65 8.88
CA VAL A 44 -9.77 5.51 10.31
C VAL A 44 -8.74 6.31 11.10
N SER A 45 -7.47 6.19 10.73
CA SER A 45 -6.40 6.91 11.42
C SER A 45 -6.55 8.41 11.28
N ARG A 46 -6.88 8.88 10.08
CA ARG A 46 -7.10 10.31 9.87
C ARG A 46 -8.29 10.81 10.65
N SER A 47 -9.34 10.02 10.71
CA SER A 47 -10.52 10.38 11.46
C SER A 47 -10.20 10.56 12.94
N ARG A 48 -9.36 9.69 13.49
CA ARG A 48 -8.92 9.81 14.87
C ARG A 48 -8.15 11.10 15.10
N LEU A 49 -7.27 11.45 14.18
CA LEU A 49 -6.46 12.65 14.31
C LEU A 49 -7.28 13.93 14.16
N GLU A 50 -8.42 13.84 13.49
CA GLU A 50 -9.34 14.98 13.35
C GLU A 50 -10.32 15.07 14.49
N ASN A 51 -10.40 14.06 15.33
CA ASN A 51 -11.35 14.01 16.41
C ASN A 51 -10.79 14.76 17.62
N GLU A 52 -11.39 15.86 17.97
CA GLU A 52 -10.93 16.68 19.09
C GLU A 52 -10.89 15.93 20.40
N LYS A 53 -11.87 15.07 20.63
CA LYS A 53 -11.90 14.29 21.86
C LYS A 53 -10.72 13.35 21.95
N PHE A 54 -10.38 12.73 20.84
CA PHE A 54 -9.22 11.86 20.78
C PHE A 54 -7.96 12.65 21.09
N ILE A 55 -7.78 13.79 20.43
CA ILE A 55 -6.61 14.63 20.61
C ILE A 55 -6.48 15.09 22.04
N LYS A 56 -7.59 15.47 22.67
CA LYS A 56 -7.55 15.95 24.05
C LYS A 56 -7.27 14.86 25.06
N ASN A 57 -7.76 13.64 24.80
CA ASN A 57 -7.71 12.58 25.78
C ASN A 57 -6.57 11.61 25.56
N ALA A 58 -6.00 11.56 24.39
CA ALA A 58 -4.91 10.65 24.10
C ALA A 58 -3.59 11.25 24.53
N LYS A 59 -2.66 10.39 24.89
CA LYS A 59 -1.33 10.83 25.24
C LYS A 59 -0.63 11.32 24.00
N GLU A 60 0.27 12.25 24.17
CA GLU A 60 1.03 12.82 23.07
C GLU A 60 1.75 11.73 22.28
N GLU A 61 2.30 10.75 22.95
CA GLU A 61 2.97 9.63 22.31
C GLU A 61 2.04 8.87 21.39
N LEU A 62 0.80 8.69 21.79
CA LEU A 62 -0.17 7.97 20.99
C LEU A 62 -0.55 8.79 19.76
N ILE A 63 -0.69 10.09 19.92
CA ILE A 63 -0.99 10.98 18.81
C ILE A 63 0.14 10.96 17.79
N GLU A 64 1.38 11.04 18.26
CA GLU A 64 2.53 10.99 17.37
C GLU A 64 2.62 9.66 16.64
N LYS A 65 2.31 8.58 17.34
CA LYS A 65 2.33 7.25 16.75
C LYS A 65 1.26 7.15 15.64
N GLU A 66 0.10 7.71 15.88
CA GLU A 66 -0.97 7.70 14.90
C GLU A 66 -0.59 8.52 13.67
N LYS A 67 0.05 9.67 13.87
CA LYS A 67 0.55 10.48 12.77
C LYS A 67 1.58 9.73 11.94
N GLN A 68 2.49 9.05 12.60
CA GLN A 68 3.51 8.26 11.92
C GLN A 68 2.86 7.14 11.12
N ASN A 69 1.86 6.50 11.70
CA ASN A 69 1.13 5.44 11.04
C ASN A 69 0.46 5.93 9.75
N VAL A 70 -0.12 7.12 9.78
CA VAL A 70 -0.72 7.73 8.59
C VAL A 70 0.33 7.89 7.50
N ILE A 71 1.49 8.40 7.85
CA ILE A 71 2.57 8.61 6.88
C ILE A 71 3.00 7.28 6.27
N GLU A 72 3.18 6.26 7.09
CA GLU A 72 3.62 4.96 6.62
C GLU A 72 2.60 4.32 5.70
N VAL A 73 1.34 4.40 6.05
CA VAL A 73 0.29 3.82 5.23
C VAL A 73 0.15 4.57 3.92
N GLU A 74 0.25 5.90 3.95
CA GLU A 74 0.22 6.69 2.72
C GLU A 74 1.34 6.30 1.78
N ASN A 75 2.53 6.12 2.33
CA ASN A 75 3.69 5.72 1.53
C ASN A 75 3.49 4.33 0.93
N GLU A 76 2.92 3.43 1.70
CA GLU A 76 2.68 2.08 1.23
C GLU A 76 1.64 2.07 0.12
N ILE A 77 0.58 2.84 0.26
CA ILE A 77 -0.44 2.95 -0.76
C ILE A 77 0.17 3.50 -2.05
N GLU A 78 1.00 4.51 -1.93
CA GLU A 78 1.64 5.10 -3.10
C GLU A 78 2.52 4.08 -3.82
N LEU A 79 3.28 3.31 -3.06
CA LEU A 79 4.14 2.29 -3.62
C LEU A 79 3.32 1.20 -4.33
N LEU A 80 2.21 0.80 -3.73
CA LEU A 80 1.33 -0.19 -4.34
C LEU A 80 0.72 0.34 -5.64
N LYS A 81 0.35 1.61 -5.66
CA LYS A 81 -0.18 2.22 -6.87
C LYS A 81 0.85 2.25 -7.98
N GLN A 82 2.09 2.56 -7.65
CA GLN A 82 3.17 2.55 -8.62
C GLN A 82 3.39 1.15 -9.18
N THR A 83 3.35 0.16 -8.32
CA THR A 83 3.50 -1.23 -8.74
C THR A 83 2.35 -1.64 -9.66
N ARG A 84 1.14 -1.24 -9.30
CA ARG A 84 -0.03 -1.52 -10.11
C ARG A 84 0.10 -0.91 -11.49
N ASP A 85 0.60 0.30 -11.57
CA ASP A 85 0.77 1.00 -12.84
C ASP A 85 1.74 0.26 -13.76
N GLN A 86 2.73 -0.40 -13.19
CA GLN A 86 3.67 -1.18 -13.96
C GLN A 86 3.00 -2.36 -14.65
N PHE A 87 1.98 -2.91 -14.04
CA PHE A 87 1.22 -4.00 -14.65
C PHE A 87 0.27 -3.51 -15.73
N SER A 88 -0.05 -2.24 -15.72
CA SER A 88 -1.06 -1.71 -16.63
C SER A 88 -0.54 -1.33 -18.00
N VAL A 89 0.72 -1.50 -18.23
CA VAL A 89 1.33 -1.06 -19.50
C VAL A 89 0.99 -1.94 -20.69
#